data_9c128097e4e8ea1110351b991b5fe8f1
#
_entry.id   9c128097e4e8ea1110351b991b5fe8f1
#
_cell.length_a   1.000
_cell.length_b   1.000
_cell.length_c   1.000
_cell.angle_alpha   90.00
_cell.angle_beta   90.00
_cell.angle_gamma   90.00
#
_symmetry.space_group_name_H-M   'P 1'
#
loop_
_entity.id
_entity.type
_entity.pdbx_description
1 polymer ?
#
loop_
_entity_poly.entity_id
_entity_poly.type
_entity_poly.pdbx_seq_one_letter_code
_entity_poly.pdbx_strand_id
1 'polypeptide(L)'
;LHKEYRRQRQMCIRDSLMGVPILAQHFENDPNINPEECVVVSPDHGGVTRARKLADILKTPIAIIDKRRPKPNVAEVMNIVGEIEGRTAIIIDDIIDTAGTITLAAQALKDKGAKEVYACCTHPVLSGPAKERIENSAIKELIVSNSIQLEDSRKPSNTKELSVAGLIGKAIIRVYERESVSVLFD
;
A
#
# COMPACT_ATOMS: atom_id res chain seq x y z
N LEU A 1 -16.33 -33.23 10.52
CA LEU A 1 -17.36 -32.22 10.25
C LEU A 1 -17.02 -30.82 10.80
N HIS A 2 -16.24 -30.71 11.89
CA HIS A 2 -15.92 -29.40 12.48
C HIS A 2 -14.76 -28.63 11.86
N LYS A 3 -13.86 -29.28 11.11
CA LYS A 3 -12.66 -28.63 10.51
C LYS A 3 -12.98 -27.84 9.23
N GLU A 4 -13.91 -28.29 8.41
CA GLU A 4 -14.27 -27.61 7.15
C GLU A 4 -15.13 -26.36 7.41
N TYR A 5 -16.08 -26.43 8.35
CA TYR A 5 -16.86 -25.25 8.76
C TYR A 5 -16.00 -24.17 9.40
N ARG A 6 -14.93 -24.53 10.11
CA ARG A 6 -13.97 -23.56 10.65
C ARG A 6 -13.17 -22.87 9.55
N ARG A 7 -12.79 -23.60 8.49
CA ARG A 7 -12.07 -23.02 7.35
C ARG A 7 -12.95 -22.06 6.56
N GLN A 8 -14.21 -22.38 6.29
CA GLN A 8 -15.15 -21.49 5.61
C GLN A 8 -15.45 -20.23 6.43
N ARG A 9 -15.68 -20.34 7.74
CA ARG A 9 -15.85 -19.14 8.61
C ARG A 9 -14.57 -18.30 8.68
N GLN A 10 -13.40 -18.91 8.71
CA GLN A 10 -12.14 -18.17 8.72
C GLN A 10 -11.82 -17.54 7.36
N MET A 11 -12.15 -18.15 6.24
CA MET A 11 -12.05 -17.53 4.92
C MET A 11 -12.95 -16.29 4.83
N CYS A 12 -14.21 -16.38 5.20
CA CYS A 12 -15.13 -15.24 5.15
C CYS A 12 -14.74 -14.07 6.07
N ILE A 13 -14.02 -14.33 7.17
CA ILE A 13 -13.62 -13.29 8.12
C ILE A 13 -12.23 -12.71 7.82
N ARG A 14 -11.29 -13.54 7.29
CA ARG A 14 -9.91 -13.10 7.04
C ARG A 14 -9.72 -12.28 5.78
N ASP A 15 -10.53 -12.53 4.76
CA ASP A 15 -10.37 -11.87 3.45
C ASP A 15 -11.26 -10.61 3.34
N SER A 16 -11.85 -10.18 4.43
CA SER A 16 -13.05 -9.36 4.38
C SER A 16 -12.81 -7.87 4.49
N LEU A 17 -11.91 -7.41 5.33
CA LEU A 17 -11.66 -5.99 5.51
C LEU A 17 -10.37 -5.58 4.81
N MET A 18 -10.52 -4.77 3.77
CA MET A 18 -9.39 -4.30 2.98
C MET A 18 -9.05 -2.85 3.32
N GLY A 19 -7.76 -2.56 3.51
CA GLY A 19 -7.29 -1.19 3.72
C GLY A 19 -7.30 -0.34 2.44
N VAL A 20 -7.32 -0.96 1.26
CA VAL A 20 -7.23 -0.28 -0.03
C VAL A 20 -8.28 0.82 -0.22
N PRO A 21 -9.58 0.66 0.09
CA PRO A 21 -10.57 1.72 -0.06
C PRO A 21 -10.28 2.96 0.79
N ILE A 22 -9.73 2.78 2.00
CA ILE A 22 -9.36 3.90 2.88
C ILE A 22 -8.18 4.68 2.28
N LEU A 23 -7.18 3.96 1.76
CA LEU A 23 -6.03 4.55 1.07
C LEU A 23 -6.47 5.29 -0.20
N ALA A 24 -7.36 4.67 -1.00
CA ALA A 24 -7.89 5.28 -2.21
C ALA A 24 -8.62 6.58 -1.91
N GLN A 25 -9.52 6.58 -0.92
CA GLN A 25 -10.27 7.77 -0.51
C GLN A 25 -9.35 8.94 -0.12
N HIS A 26 -8.18 8.67 0.46
CA HIS A 26 -7.21 9.71 0.74
C HIS A 26 -6.68 10.34 -0.55
N PHE A 27 -6.22 9.52 -1.52
CA PHE A 27 -5.68 10.02 -2.78
C PHE A 27 -6.73 10.72 -3.66
N GLU A 28 -8.00 10.30 -3.61
CA GLU A 28 -9.10 10.97 -4.32
C GLU A 28 -9.42 12.35 -3.74
N ASN A 29 -9.25 12.53 -2.43
CA ASN A 29 -9.63 13.76 -1.73
C ASN A 29 -8.44 14.72 -1.49
N ASP A 30 -7.22 14.34 -1.82
CA ASP A 30 -6.05 15.21 -1.66
C ASP A 30 -5.99 16.23 -2.83
N PRO A 31 -6.15 17.52 -2.55
CA PRO A 31 -6.17 18.56 -3.60
C PRO A 31 -4.83 18.72 -4.33
N ASN A 32 -3.75 18.16 -3.77
CA ASN A 32 -2.41 18.23 -4.36
C ASN A 32 -2.12 17.06 -5.32
N ILE A 33 -3.01 16.08 -5.39
CA ILE A 33 -2.85 14.87 -6.19
C ILE A 33 -3.94 14.83 -7.26
N ASN A 34 -3.53 14.86 -8.53
CA ASN A 34 -4.45 14.64 -9.64
C ASN A 34 -4.41 13.16 -10.05
N PRO A 35 -5.47 12.37 -9.82
CA PRO A 35 -5.49 10.96 -10.18
C PRO A 35 -5.18 10.68 -11.65
N GLU A 36 -5.54 11.56 -12.58
CA GLU A 36 -5.29 11.40 -14.02
C GLU A 36 -3.78 11.41 -14.35
N GLU A 37 -2.98 12.09 -13.53
CA GLU A 37 -1.52 12.15 -13.66
C GLU A 37 -0.82 11.06 -12.84
N CYS A 38 -1.56 10.20 -12.14
CA CYS A 38 -0.99 9.18 -11.29
C CYS A 38 -0.74 7.86 -12.02
N VAL A 39 0.10 7.05 -11.42
CA VAL A 39 0.30 5.63 -11.73
C VAL A 39 0.46 4.86 -10.42
N VAL A 40 -0.32 3.80 -10.24
CA VAL A 40 -0.16 2.92 -9.08
C VAL A 40 0.93 1.90 -9.36
N VAL A 41 1.82 1.71 -8.40
CA VAL A 41 3.02 0.87 -8.57
C VAL A 41 3.00 -0.27 -7.58
N SER A 42 3.12 -1.49 -8.09
CA SER A 42 3.42 -2.67 -7.27
C SER A 42 4.93 -2.79 -7.06
N PRO A 43 5.42 -2.86 -5.81
CA PRO A 43 6.85 -2.98 -5.53
C PRO A 43 7.43 -4.35 -5.89
N ASP A 44 6.58 -5.34 -6.18
CA ASP A 44 6.94 -6.69 -6.60
C ASP A 44 5.77 -7.40 -7.29
N HIS A 45 5.99 -8.65 -7.73
CA HIS A 45 4.94 -9.46 -8.37
C HIS A 45 3.82 -9.90 -7.41
N GLY A 46 4.12 -10.07 -6.12
CA GLY A 46 3.15 -10.48 -5.10
C GLY A 46 2.09 -9.42 -4.81
N GLY A 47 2.46 -8.14 -4.91
CA GLY A 47 1.59 -6.99 -4.67
C GLY A 47 0.68 -6.58 -5.83
N VAL A 48 0.81 -7.19 -7.02
CA VAL A 48 0.10 -6.76 -8.26
C VAL A 48 -1.41 -6.71 -8.08
N THR A 49 -2.01 -7.70 -7.42
CA THR A 49 -3.47 -7.72 -7.20
C THR A 49 -3.92 -6.53 -6.34
N ARG A 50 -3.14 -6.18 -5.32
CA ARG A 50 -3.40 -5.03 -4.44
C ARG A 50 -3.27 -3.72 -5.20
N ALA A 51 -2.19 -3.58 -5.97
CA ALA A 51 -1.95 -2.40 -6.80
C ALA A 51 -3.07 -2.22 -7.83
N ARG A 52 -3.53 -3.30 -8.46
CA ARG A 52 -4.64 -3.25 -9.40
C ARG A 52 -5.93 -2.76 -8.74
N LYS A 53 -6.28 -3.26 -7.56
CA LYS A 53 -7.46 -2.79 -6.83
C LYS A 53 -7.42 -1.29 -6.52
N LEU A 54 -6.27 -0.77 -6.09
CA LEU A 54 -6.11 0.67 -5.88
C LEU A 54 -6.24 1.44 -7.20
N ALA A 55 -5.59 0.96 -8.25
CA ALA A 55 -5.63 1.58 -9.58
C ALA A 55 -7.05 1.61 -10.18
N ASP A 56 -7.83 0.54 -9.99
CA ASP A 56 -9.21 0.45 -10.46
C ASP A 56 -10.10 1.51 -9.77
N ILE A 57 -9.94 1.72 -8.45
CA ILE A 57 -10.67 2.76 -7.71
C ILE A 57 -10.25 4.16 -8.21
N LEU A 58 -8.95 4.42 -8.29
CA LEU A 58 -8.41 5.73 -8.70
C LEU A 58 -8.51 5.96 -10.22
N LYS A 59 -8.90 4.94 -11.00
CA LYS A 59 -8.94 4.97 -12.49
C LYS A 59 -7.60 5.33 -13.11
N THR A 60 -6.52 4.82 -12.54
CA THR A 60 -5.14 5.09 -12.95
C THR A 60 -4.50 3.87 -13.61
N PRO A 61 -3.47 4.04 -14.45
CA PRO A 61 -2.65 2.93 -14.91
C PRO A 61 -1.88 2.28 -13.77
N ILE A 62 -1.39 1.05 -14.02
CA ILE A 62 -0.54 0.30 -13.10
C ILE A 62 0.86 0.13 -13.69
N ALA A 63 1.87 0.16 -12.83
CA ALA A 63 3.21 -0.28 -13.15
C ALA A 63 3.70 -1.33 -12.14
N ILE A 64 4.68 -2.13 -12.53
CA ILE A 64 5.20 -3.22 -11.71
C ILE A 64 6.72 -3.12 -11.67
N ILE A 65 7.30 -3.24 -10.48
CA ILE A 65 8.75 -3.36 -10.31
C ILE A 65 9.11 -4.85 -10.31
N ASP A 66 9.79 -5.27 -11.38
CA ASP A 66 10.35 -6.61 -11.51
C ASP A 66 11.79 -6.62 -10.99
N LYS A 67 11.99 -7.28 -9.85
CA LYS A 67 13.30 -7.42 -9.22
C LYS A 67 13.97 -8.69 -9.73
N ARG A 68 15.06 -8.53 -10.46
CA ARG A 68 15.86 -9.65 -10.94
C ARG A 68 17.23 -9.66 -10.27
N ARG A 69 17.57 -10.79 -9.66
CA ARG A 69 18.94 -11.10 -9.24
C ARG A 69 19.59 -11.99 -10.31
N PRO A 70 20.34 -11.42 -11.25
CA PRO A 70 20.90 -12.23 -12.35
C PRO A 70 21.93 -13.26 -11.87
N LYS A 71 22.60 -13.03 -10.73
CA LYS A 71 23.54 -13.96 -10.08
C LYS A 71 23.65 -13.66 -8.57
N PRO A 72 24.07 -14.63 -7.73
CA PRO A 72 24.49 -14.37 -6.35
C PRO A 72 25.58 -13.29 -6.32
N ASN A 73 25.49 -12.32 -5.42
CA ASN A 73 26.43 -11.20 -5.24
C ASN A 73 26.45 -10.15 -6.37
N VAL A 74 25.48 -10.11 -7.26
CA VAL A 74 25.30 -9.01 -8.23
C VAL A 74 24.22 -8.07 -7.71
N ALA A 75 24.40 -6.75 -7.94
CA ALA A 75 23.42 -5.75 -7.57
C ALA A 75 22.02 -6.09 -8.14
N GLU A 76 20.99 -5.86 -7.34
CA GLU A 76 19.60 -6.11 -7.72
C GLU A 76 19.23 -5.14 -8.85
N VAL A 77 18.88 -5.67 -10.01
CA VAL A 77 18.41 -4.86 -11.14
C VAL A 77 16.90 -4.74 -11.01
N MET A 78 16.41 -3.50 -10.88
CA MET A 78 14.99 -3.19 -10.89
C MET A 78 14.57 -2.84 -12.33
N ASN A 79 13.75 -3.70 -12.93
CA ASN A 79 13.11 -3.39 -14.19
C ASN A 79 11.69 -2.91 -13.91
N ILE A 80 11.31 -1.76 -14.46
CA ILE A 80 9.97 -1.18 -14.27
C ILE A 80 9.18 -1.40 -15.55
N VAL A 81 8.06 -2.11 -15.43
CA VAL A 81 7.10 -2.36 -16.49
C VAL A 81 5.92 -1.42 -16.32
N GLY A 82 5.71 -0.52 -17.25
CA GLY A 82 4.68 0.51 -17.23
C GLY A 82 5.24 1.91 -17.49
N GLU A 83 4.36 2.87 -17.72
CA GLU A 83 4.73 4.26 -18.00
C GLU A 83 4.82 5.05 -16.70
N ILE A 84 6.00 5.60 -16.42
CA ILE A 84 6.31 6.34 -15.18
C ILE A 84 6.66 7.79 -15.45
N GLU A 85 7.30 8.06 -16.60
CA GLU A 85 7.86 9.39 -16.91
C GLU A 85 6.79 10.49 -16.83
N GLY A 86 7.08 11.52 -16.06
CA GLY A 86 6.19 12.66 -15.83
C GLY A 86 4.98 12.40 -14.94
N ARG A 87 4.77 11.16 -14.46
CA ARG A 87 3.64 10.79 -13.60
C ARG A 87 3.98 10.85 -12.11
N THR A 88 2.95 11.05 -11.30
CA THR A 88 3.01 10.85 -9.84
C THR A 88 2.85 9.36 -9.54
N ALA A 89 3.87 8.74 -8.98
CA ALA A 89 3.87 7.31 -8.66
C ALA A 89 3.35 7.06 -7.24
N ILE A 90 2.41 6.13 -7.08
CA ILE A 90 1.84 5.71 -5.79
C ILE A 90 2.23 4.25 -5.57
N ILE A 91 3.23 3.99 -4.73
CA ILE A 91 3.64 2.63 -4.36
C ILE A 91 2.70 2.11 -3.29
N ILE A 92 2.14 0.91 -3.47
CA ILE A 92 1.27 0.28 -2.46
C ILE A 92 1.82 -1.07 -2.01
N ASP A 93 1.85 -1.26 -0.69
CA ASP A 93 2.14 -2.56 -0.07
C ASP A 93 1.13 -2.89 1.03
N ASP A 94 1.13 -4.13 1.55
CA ASP A 94 0.35 -4.49 2.75
C ASP A 94 1.08 -4.11 4.02
N ILE A 95 2.38 -4.38 4.07
CA ILE A 95 3.23 -4.19 5.25
C ILE A 95 4.51 -3.47 4.84
N ILE A 96 4.84 -2.41 5.56
CA ILE A 96 6.18 -1.81 5.51
C ILE A 96 6.86 -2.10 6.85
N ASP A 97 7.89 -2.95 6.81
CA ASP A 97 8.68 -3.29 7.99
C ASP A 97 9.95 -2.42 8.04
N THR A 98 11.07 -2.85 7.51
CA THR A 98 12.34 -2.12 7.56
C THR A 98 12.49 -1.03 6.49
N ALA A 99 11.50 -0.87 5.64
CA ALA A 99 11.40 0.08 4.52
C ALA A 99 12.49 -0.05 3.41
N GLY A 100 13.35 -1.06 3.47
CA GLY A 100 14.42 -1.20 2.47
C GLY A 100 13.89 -1.36 1.04
N THR A 101 12.89 -2.23 0.85
CA THR A 101 12.28 -2.49 -0.45
C THR A 101 11.61 -1.25 -1.04
N ILE A 102 10.80 -0.56 -0.23
CA ILE A 102 9.98 0.54 -0.71
C ILE A 102 10.80 1.79 -1.03
N THR A 103 11.87 2.03 -0.28
CA THR A 103 12.76 3.17 -0.54
C THR A 103 13.63 2.97 -1.78
N LEU A 104 14.11 1.74 -2.02
CA LEU A 104 14.79 1.40 -3.27
C LEU A 104 13.84 1.50 -4.47
N ALA A 105 12.59 1.05 -4.31
CA ALA A 105 11.56 1.19 -5.33
C ALA A 105 11.28 2.67 -5.65
N ALA A 106 11.17 3.51 -4.63
CA ALA A 106 10.96 4.95 -4.81
C ALA A 106 12.10 5.62 -5.57
N GLN A 107 13.35 5.27 -5.25
CA GLN A 107 14.51 5.78 -5.97
C GLN A 107 14.48 5.36 -7.44
N ALA A 108 14.23 4.08 -7.72
CA ALA A 108 14.16 3.58 -9.09
C ALA A 108 13.07 4.29 -9.93
N LEU A 109 11.92 4.64 -9.30
CA LEU A 109 10.86 5.41 -9.95
C LEU A 109 11.29 6.84 -10.23
N LYS A 110 12.00 7.49 -9.30
CA LYS A 110 12.57 8.83 -9.54
C LYS A 110 13.58 8.82 -10.66
N ASP A 111 14.47 7.84 -10.70
CA ASP A 111 15.47 7.68 -11.75
C ASP A 111 14.81 7.42 -13.12
N LYS A 112 13.60 6.83 -13.12
CA LYS A 112 12.78 6.59 -14.31
C LYS A 112 11.92 7.80 -14.71
N GLY A 113 12.07 8.95 -14.06
CA GLY A 113 11.38 10.19 -14.41
C GLY A 113 10.04 10.42 -13.73
N ALA A 114 9.74 9.73 -12.61
CA ALA A 114 8.54 10.05 -11.82
C ALA A 114 8.59 11.49 -11.31
N LYS A 115 7.48 12.24 -11.47
CA LYS A 115 7.32 13.61 -10.99
C LYS A 115 7.41 13.66 -9.46
N GLU A 116 6.63 12.83 -8.80
CA GLU A 116 6.60 12.65 -7.35
C GLU A 116 6.39 11.18 -7.03
N VAL A 117 6.82 10.75 -5.84
CA VAL A 117 6.61 9.39 -5.35
C VAL A 117 5.95 9.43 -3.99
N TYR A 118 4.80 8.80 -3.91
CA TYR A 118 4.07 8.50 -2.67
C TYR A 118 4.18 7.02 -2.37
N ALA A 119 4.10 6.68 -1.09
CA ALA A 119 4.05 5.29 -0.66
C ALA A 119 2.87 5.09 0.28
N CYS A 120 2.21 3.95 0.21
CA CYS A 120 1.14 3.64 1.15
C CYS A 120 1.13 2.17 1.57
N CYS A 121 0.68 1.91 2.79
CA CYS A 121 0.47 0.55 3.28
C CYS A 121 -0.65 0.45 4.30
N THR A 122 -1.17 -0.77 4.47
CA THR A 122 -2.13 -1.06 5.54
C THR A 122 -1.44 -1.19 6.90
N HIS A 123 -0.31 -1.90 6.98
CA HIS A 123 0.33 -2.23 8.25
C HIS A 123 1.74 -1.61 8.36
N PRO A 124 1.86 -0.42 9.01
CA PRO A 124 3.15 0.24 9.22
C PRO A 124 3.87 -0.35 10.43
N VAL A 125 4.64 -1.42 10.25
CA VAL A 125 5.49 -1.98 11.33
C VAL A 125 6.64 -1.04 11.65
N LEU A 126 7.30 -0.49 10.64
CA LEU A 126 8.36 0.52 10.68
C LEU A 126 9.44 0.17 11.71
N SER A 127 9.98 -1.04 11.61
CA SER A 127 11.02 -1.51 12.52
C SER A 127 12.42 -1.03 12.14
N GLY A 128 13.29 -1.01 13.13
CA GLY A 128 14.72 -0.71 12.97
C GLY A 128 14.97 0.62 12.24
N PRO A 129 15.68 0.64 11.10
CA PRO A 129 16.06 1.87 10.40
C PRO A 129 14.96 2.45 9.49
N ALA A 130 13.71 1.97 9.58
CA ALA A 130 12.64 2.34 8.64
C ALA A 130 12.39 3.85 8.60
N LYS A 131 12.33 4.50 9.76
CA LYS A 131 12.13 5.95 9.85
C LYS A 131 13.19 6.73 9.08
N GLU A 132 14.45 6.48 9.39
CA GLU A 132 15.58 7.16 8.75
C GLU A 132 15.63 6.89 7.24
N ARG A 133 15.36 5.66 6.83
CA ARG A 133 15.32 5.29 5.40
C ARG A 133 14.23 6.03 4.65
N ILE A 134 13.03 6.15 5.20
CA ILE A 134 11.91 6.84 4.57
C ILE A 134 12.18 8.34 4.49
N GLU A 135 12.63 8.96 5.58
CA GLU A 135 12.93 10.40 5.63
C GLU A 135 14.06 10.80 4.66
N ASN A 136 15.03 9.90 4.41
CA ASN A 136 16.14 10.12 3.47
C ASN A 136 15.86 9.56 2.05
N SER A 137 14.63 9.15 1.76
CA SER A 137 14.29 8.56 0.46
C SER A 137 13.63 9.57 -0.49
N ALA A 138 13.34 9.11 -1.71
CA ALA A 138 12.57 9.85 -2.69
C ALA A 138 11.05 9.87 -2.40
N ILE A 139 10.59 9.30 -1.28
CA ILE A 139 9.18 9.28 -0.89
C ILE A 139 8.79 10.65 -0.35
N LYS A 140 7.88 11.34 -1.06
CA LYS A 140 7.35 12.64 -0.64
C LYS A 140 6.48 12.52 0.61
N GLU A 141 5.57 11.56 0.63
CA GLU A 141 4.69 11.29 1.75
C GLU A 141 4.41 9.79 1.87
N LEU A 142 4.37 9.29 3.11
CA LEU A 142 4.00 7.93 3.46
C LEU A 142 2.59 7.93 4.04
N ILE A 143 1.64 7.28 3.38
CA ILE A 143 0.26 7.15 3.82
C ILE A 143 0.04 5.78 4.43
N VAL A 144 -0.37 5.73 5.70
CA VAL A 144 -0.53 4.47 6.43
C VAL A 144 -1.87 4.41 7.17
N SER A 145 -2.35 3.20 7.44
CA SER A 145 -3.47 3.06 8.36
C SER A 145 -2.98 2.99 9.82
N ASN A 146 -3.87 3.30 10.77
CA ASN A 146 -3.61 3.11 12.19
C ASN A 146 -3.92 1.68 12.68
N SER A 147 -3.80 0.67 11.81
CA SER A 147 -3.94 -0.74 12.18
C SER A 147 -2.86 -1.22 13.15
N ILE A 148 -1.72 -0.54 13.16
CA ILE A 148 -0.63 -0.67 14.13
C ILE A 148 -0.39 0.72 14.68
N GLN A 149 -0.37 0.84 16.01
CA GLN A 149 -0.06 2.10 16.66
C GLN A 149 1.42 2.46 16.44
N LEU A 150 1.65 3.61 15.84
CA LEU A 150 2.99 4.16 15.67
C LEU A 150 3.35 5.05 16.84
N GLU A 151 4.46 4.74 17.50
CA GLU A 151 5.09 5.65 18.45
C GLU A 151 5.77 6.79 17.68
N ASP A 152 5.76 7.99 18.23
CA ASP A 152 6.39 9.17 17.62
C ASP A 152 7.88 8.96 17.31
N SER A 153 8.55 8.14 18.14
CA SER A 153 9.96 7.75 17.94
C SER A 153 10.20 7.00 16.63
N ARG A 154 9.22 6.21 16.16
CA ARG A 154 9.30 5.38 14.94
C ARG A 154 8.61 6.00 13.75
N LYS A 155 7.78 7.01 13.95
CA LYS A 155 7.00 7.67 12.90
C LYS A 155 7.90 8.61 12.08
N PRO A 156 8.03 8.43 10.75
CA PRO A 156 8.66 9.40 9.87
C PRO A 156 7.89 10.73 9.85
N SER A 157 8.62 11.85 9.73
CA SER A 157 8.04 13.20 9.73
C SER A 157 7.05 13.46 8.58
N ASN A 158 7.23 12.77 7.46
CA ASN A 158 6.40 12.83 6.27
C ASN A 158 5.30 11.75 6.24
N THR A 159 4.79 11.31 7.39
CA THR A 159 3.77 10.26 7.48
C THR A 159 2.38 10.81 7.73
N LYS A 160 1.42 10.41 6.88
CA LYS A 160 -0.02 10.63 7.06
C LYS A 160 -0.67 9.34 7.57
N GLU A 161 -1.35 9.44 8.71
CA GLU A 161 -2.04 8.30 9.32
C GLU A 161 -3.55 8.39 9.09
N LEU A 162 -4.13 7.29 8.60
CA LEU A 162 -5.56 7.16 8.30
C LEU A 162 -6.23 6.21 9.29
N SER A 163 -7.43 6.57 9.78
CA SER A 163 -8.16 5.76 10.73
C SER A 163 -8.94 4.63 10.05
N VAL A 164 -8.75 3.40 10.53
CA VAL A 164 -9.57 2.23 10.15
C VAL A 164 -10.81 2.07 11.02
N ALA A 165 -11.03 2.93 12.02
CA ALA A 165 -12.12 2.80 12.99
C ALA A 165 -13.50 2.77 12.33
N GLY A 166 -13.73 3.59 11.30
CA GLY A 166 -14.99 3.61 10.56
C GLY A 166 -15.30 2.29 9.85
N LEU A 167 -14.28 1.68 9.22
CA LEU A 167 -14.44 0.37 8.57
C LEU A 167 -14.71 -0.75 9.58
N ILE A 168 -13.94 -0.79 10.67
CA ILE A 168 -14.11 -1.78 11.73
C ILE A 168 -15.47 -1.61 12.41
N GLY A 169 -15.88 -0.37 12.69
CA GLY A 169 -17.19 -0.08 13.27
C GLY A 169 -18.36 -0.58 12.42
N LYS A 170 -18.31 -0.33 11.10
CA LYS A 170 -19.31 -0.87 10.17
C LYS A 170 -19.33 -2.39 10.15
N ALA A 171 -18.18 -3.05 10.20
CA ALA A 171 -18.10 -4.50 10.25
C ALA A 171 -18.70 -5.06 11.55
N ILE A 172 -18.42 -4.44 12.71
CA ILE A 172 -18.99 -4.82 14.01
C ILE A 172 -20.53 -4.72 13.99
N ILE A 173 -21.07 -3.62 13.49
CA ILE A 173 -22.52 -3.40 13.38
C ILE A 173 -23.16 -4.50 12.53
N ARG A 174 -22.61 -4.78 11.34
CA ARG A 174 -23.14 -5.82 10.45
C ARG A 174 -23.11 -7.22 11.07
N VAL A 175 -22.00 -7.55 11.78
CA VAL A 175 -21.91 -8.83 12.48
C VAL A 175 -22.96 -8.91 13.60
N TYR A 176 -23.16 -7.82 14.34
CA TYR A 176 -24.17 -7.74 15.40
C TYR A 176 -25.60 -7.90 14.84
N GLU A 177 -25.90 -7.26 13.74
CA GLU A 177 -27.20 -7.30 13.05
C GLU A 177 -27.39 -8.58 12.21
N ARG A 178 -26.40 -9.48 12.18
CA ARG A 178 -26.37 -10.71 11.39
C ARG A 178 -26.44 -10.48 9.88
N GLU A 179 -25.98 -9.35 9.41
CA GLU A 179 -25.85 -9.00 8.01
C GLU A 179 -24.53 -9.47 7.42
N SER A 180 -24.47 -9.58 6.09
CA SER A 180 -23.21 -9.90 5.39
C SER A 180 -22.24 -8.74 5.45
N VAL A 181 -20.98 -9.02 5.78
CA VAL A 181 -19.89 -8.05 5.73
C VAL A 181 -19.28 -7.90 4.32
N SER A 182 -19.71 -8.73 3.35
CA SER A 182 -19.15 -8.72 1.98
C SER A 182 -19.33 -7.38 1.26
N VAL A 183 -20.36 -6.62 1.59
CA VAL A 183 -20.61 -5.28 1.04
C VAL A 183 -19.58 -4.22 1.47
N LEU A 184 -18.69 -4.56 2.38
CA LEU A 184 -17.59 -3.69 2.82
C LEU A 184 -16.28 -3.94 2.02
N PHE A 185 -16.34 -4.80 1.00
CA PHE A 185 -15.18 -5.20 0.17
C PHE A 185 -15.17 -4.55 -1.21
N ASP A 186 -16.28 -3.95 -1.58
CA ASP A 186 -16.47 -3.22 -2.84
C ASP A 186 -16.06 -1.75 -2.71
#